data_feced59560dfdab67a559823ba4a6668
#
_entry.id   feced59560dfdab67a559823ba4a6668
#
_cell.length_a   1.000
_cell.length_b   1.000
_cell.length_c   1.000
_cell.angle_alpha   90.00
_cell.angle_beta   90.00
_cell.angle_gamma   90.00
#
_symmetry.space_group_name_H-M   'P 1'
#
loop_
_entity.id
_entity.type
_entity.pdbx_description
1 polymer ?
#
loop_
_entity_poly.entity_id
_entity_poly.type
_entity_poly.pdbx_seq_one_letter_code
_entity_poly.pdbx_strand_id
1 'polypeptide(L)'
;MSTPSTVEVRPLADLSHTILLAGAGKMGGALLQGWFALGLSPEKVAVIEPQPNHELAALSRAGLRLNPSRDVVGAVAAVVVAVKPQIAPEVVPALAPFVGGGTVVVSIMAGRTLAFLSDSLPHAALVRAMPNTPAAIGRGITVAVANSHVAPEQRALVDVLLSAVGAVEWIADEALMDAVTALSGSGPAYVFLLAEAMARGGTAAGLPPALADRLARVTVAGAGELLHRSPLDPATLRQNVTSPGGTTAAALEVLMAEGGLERLMTAAIAAATKRSRDLAG
;
A
#
# COMPACT_ATOMS: atom_id res chain seq x y z
N MET A 1 10.92 29.10 2.04
CA MET A 1 9.87 28.23 1.49
C MET A 1 10.44 27.62 0.21
N SER A 2 10.98 26.41 0.30
CA SER A 2 11.49 25.69 -0.88
C SER A 2 10.33 25.02 -1.56
N THR A 3 10.09 25.37 -2.83
CA THR A 3 9.16 24.67 -3.72
C THR A 3 9.57 23.21 -3.80
N PRO A 4 8.65 22.23 -3.66
CA PRO A 4 8.97 20.84 -3.91
C PRO A 4 9.40 20.70 -5.36
N SER A 5 10.61 20.18 -5.56
CA SER A 5 11.11 19.76 -6.86
C SER A 5 10.13 18.71 -7.41
N THR A 6 9.39 19.06 -8.46
CA THR A 6 8.64 18.08 -9.25
C THR A 6 9.67 17.18 -9.91
N VAL A 7 9.88 16.01 -9.32
CA VAL A 7 10.59 14.92 -10.00
C VAL A 7 9.78 14.59 -11.25
N GLU A 8 10.38 14.80 -12.43
CA GLU A 8 9.79 14.37 -13.69
C GLU A 8 9.61 12.86 -13.61
N VAL A 9 8.38 12.41 -13.39
CA VAL A 9 8.01 10.98 -13.37
C VAL A 9 8.20 10.50 -14.80
N ARG A 10 9.32 9.81 -15.07
CA ARG A 10 9.53 9.17 -16.37
C ARG A 10 8.47 8.10 -16.56
N PRO A 11 7.71 8.12 -17.67
CA PRO A 11 6.71 7.09 -17.92
C PRO A 11 7.39 5.71 -17.90
N LEU A 12 6.74 4.70 -17.31
CA LEU A 12 7.26 3.32 -17.33
C LEU A 12 7.40 2.76 -18.77
N ALA A 13 6.82 3.42 -19.76
CA ALA A 13 6.97 3.09 -21.18
C ALA A 13 8.43 3.08 -21.65
N ASP A 14 9.29 3.95 -21.08
CA ASP A 14 10.70 4.08 -21.47
C ASP A 14 11.64 3.10 -20.73
N LEU A 15 11.09 2.23 -19.88
CA LEU A 15 11.89 1.29 -19.11
C LEU A 15 12.60 0.28 -20.03
N SER A 16 13.93 0.26 -19.98
CA SER A 16 14.75 -0.63 -20.82
C SER A 16 14.86 -2.06 -20.28
N HIS A 17 14.73 -2.24 -18.97
CA HIS A 17 14.94 -3.49 -18.25
C HIS A 17 13.63 -4.12 -17.78
N THR A 18 13.69 -5.38 -17.38
CA THR A 18 12.53 -6.13 -16.88
C THR A 18 12.18 -5.75 -15.43
N ILE A 19 10.89 -5.67 -15.13
CA ILE A 19 10.37 -5.73 -13.76
C ILE A 19 9.92 -7.15 -13.47
N LEU A 20 10.46 -7.77 -12.41
CA LEU A 20 10.04 -9.08 -11.93
C LEU A 20 9.08 -8.92 -10.76
N LEU A 21 7.89 -9.48 -10.84
CA LEU A 21 6.92 -9.55 -9.76
C LEU A 21 6.84 -10.98 -9.25
N ALA A 22 7.15 -11.19 -7.98
CA ALA A 22 6.94 -12.46 -7.28
C ALA A 22 5.65 -12.38 -6.45
N GLY A 23 4.62 -13.12 -6.88
CA GLY A 23 3.27 -13.08 -6.32
C GLY A 23 2.36 -12.05 -6.98
N ALA A 24 1.29 -12.52 -7.59
CA ALA A 24 0.29 -11.68 -8.26
C ALA A 24 -1.10 -11.82 -7.59
N GLY A 25 -1.10 -11.91 -6.26
CA GLY A 25 -2.32 -11.83 -5.46
C GLY A 25 -2.96 -10.43 -5.51
N LYS A 26 -3.84 -10.12 -4.56
CA LYS A 26 -4.57 -8.83 -4.56
C LYS A 26 -3.67 -7.60 -4.69
N MET A 27 -2.60 -7.53 -3.90
CA MET A 27 -1.70 -6.35 -3.91
C MET A 27 -0.74 -6.37 -5.10
N GLY A 28 -0.11 -7.52 -5.39
CA GLY A 28 0.76 -7.67 -6.57
C GLY A 28 0.00 -7.44 -7.87
N GLY A 29 -1.25 -7.92 -7.96
CA GLY A 29 -2.13 -7.65 -9.09
C GLY A 29 -2.49 -6.17 -9.24
N ALA A 30 -2.76 -5.45 -8.14
CA ALA A 30 -3.02 -4.02 -8.18
C ALA A 30 -1.82 -3.23 -8.70
N LEU A 31 -0.61 -3.54 -8.22
CA LEU A 31 0.63 -2.96 -8.73
C LEU A 31 0.81 -3.22 -10.23
N LEU A 32 0.62 -4.47 -10.64
CA LEU A 32 0.74 -4.87 -12.06
C LEU A 32 -0.21 -4.07 -12.96
N GLN A 33 -1.48 -3.94 -12.59
CA GLN A 33 -2.45 -3.12 -13.32
C GLN A 33 -2.07 -1.64 -13.33
N GLY A 34 -1.60 -1.12 -12.20
CA GLY A 34 -1.10 0.25 -12.09
C GLY A 34 0.09 0.51 -13.03
N TRP A 35 1.04 -0.42 -13.12
CA TRP A 35 2.18 -0.30 -14.04
C TRP A 35 1.75 -0.27 -15.51
N PHE A 36 0.78 -1.10 -15.90
CA PHE A 36 0.24 -1.06 -17.26
C PHE A 36 -0.50 0.25 -17.54
N ALA A 37 -1.24 0.78 -16.57
CA ALA A 37 -1.88 2.09 -16.69
C ALA A 37 -0.85 3.24 -16.88
N LEU A 38 0.37 3.09 -16.33
CA LEU A 38 1.50 4.00 -16.52
C LEU A 38 2.31 3.71 -17.81
N GLY A 39 1.83 2.81 -18.66
CA GLY A 39 2.40 2.53 -19.99
C GLY A 39 3.48 1.44 -20.01
N LEU A 40 3.71 0.68 -18.93
CA LEU A 40 4.64 -0.44 -18.96
C LEU A 40 4.16 -1.52 -19.94
N SER A 41 5.02 -1.91 -20.90
CA SER A 41 4.71 -2.99 -21.82
C SER A 41 4.69 -4.35 -21.11
N PRO A 42 3.73 -5.26 -21.38
CA PRO A 42 3.72 -6.62 -20.84
C PRO A 42 5.03 -7.38 -21.09
N GLU A 43 5.71 -7.14 -22.22
CA GLU A 43 7.00 -7.76 -22.56
C GLU A 43 8.14 -7.36 -21.60
N LYS A 44 7.98 -6.25 -20.86
CA LYS A 44 8.91 -5.78 -19.84
C LYS A 44 8.59 -6.32 -18.44
N VAL A 45 7.60 -7.20 -18.33
CA VAL A 45 7.18 -7.78 -17.05
C VAL A 45 7.41 -9.29 -17.05
N ALA A 46 8.01 -9.77 -15.97
CA ALA A 46 8.07 -11.19 -15.63
C ALA A 46 7.31 -11.39 -14.31
N VAL A 47 6.50 -12.44 -14.21
CA VAL A 47 5.72 -12.76 -13.02
C VAL A 47 6.01 -14.18 -12.60
N ILE A 48 6.35 -14.37 -11.32
CA ILE A 48 6.43 -15.67 -10.66
C ILE A 48 5.15 -15.85 -9.84
N GLU A 49 4.25 -16.72 -10.32
CA GLU A 49 2.97 -17.03 -9.66
C GLU A 49 2.62 -18.49 -9.93
N PRO A 50 2.74 -19.38 -8.92
CA PRO A 50 2.48 -20.82 -9.09
C PRO A 50 1.03 -21.14 -9.49
N GLN A 51 0.07 -20.27 -9.11
CA GLN A 51 -1.35 -20.44 -9.36
C GLN A 51 -1.92 -19.26 -10.13
N PRO A 52 -1.54 -19.06 -11.41
CA PRO A 52 -1.96 -17.92 -12.19
C PRO A 52 -3.47 -17.94 -12.42
N ASN A 53 -4.11 -16.80 -12.23
CA ASN A 53 -5.51 -16.62 -12.57
C ASN A 53 -5.69 -16.40 -14.09
N HIS A 54 -6.96 -16.34 -14.52
CA HIS A 54 -7.30 -16.17 -15.93
C HIS A 54 -6.73 -14.85 -16.52
N GLU A 55 -6.66 -13.81 -15.74
CA GLU A 55 -6.13 -12.50 -16.16
C GLU A 55 -4.63 -12.56 -16.45
N LEU A 56 -3.83 -13.17 -15.56
CA LEU A 56 -2.41 -13.40 -15.81
C LEU A 56 -2.17 -14.29 -17.04
N ALA A 57 -3.00 -15.31 -17.25
CA ALA A 57 -2.93 -16.14 -18.44
C ALA A 57 -3.23 -15.34 -19.71
N ALA A 58 -4.14 -14.38 -19.68
CA ALA A 58 -4.40 -13.47 -20.79
C ALA A 58 -3.22 -12.53 -21.06
N LEU A 59 -2.63 -11.95 -20.01
CA LEU A 59 -1.45 -11.09 -20.10
C LEU A 59 -0.22 -11.84 -20.63
N SER A 60 -0.07 -13.12 -20.28
CA SER A 60 1.00 -13.96 -20.85
C SER A 60 0.88 -14.10 -22.37
N ARG A 61 -0.33 -14.21 -22.90
CA ARG A 61 -0.55 -14.19 -24.38
C ARG A 61 -0.24 -12.83 -25.01
N ALA A 62 -0.26 -11.76 -24.22
CA ALA A 62 0.11 -10.41 -24.65
C ALA A 62 1.60 -10.08 -24.47
N GLY A 63 2.43 -11.08 -24.12
CA GLY A 63 3.89 -10.93 -24.01
C GLY A 63 4.46 -10.92 -22.60
N LEU A 64 3.62 -10.91 -21.55
CA LEU A 64 4.09 -11.06 -20.17
C LEU A 64 4.74 -12.44 -19.96
N ARG A 65 5.92 -12.47 -19.35
CA ARG A 65 6.63 -13.72 -19.07
C ARG A 65 6.15 -14.31 -17.73
N LEU A 66 5.38 -15.39 -17.82
CA LEU A 66 4.82 -16.07 -16.66
C LEU A 66 5.71 -17.26 -16.26
N ASN A 67 6.15 -17.29 -15.01
CA ASN A 67 7.04 -18.31 -14.43
C ASN A 67 8.29 -18.61 -15.29
N PRO A 68 8.99 -17.54 -15.75
CA PRO A 68 10.12 -17.73 -16.63
C PRO A 68 11.34 -18.30 -15.89
N SER A 69 12.16 -19.07 -16.59
CA SER A 69 13.52 -19.38 -16.13
C SER A 69 14.41 -18.12 -16.19
N ARG A 70 15.52 -18.12 -15.44
CA ARG A 70 16.42 -16.96 -15.31
C ARG A 70 17.02 -16.53 -16.65
N ASP A 71 17.37 -17.46 -17.48
CA ASP A 71 18.04 -17.25 -18.78
C ASP A 71 17.19 -16.47 -19.78
N VAL A 72 15.86 -16.51 -19.67
CA VAL A 72 14.96 -15.80 -20.58
C VAL A 72 14.51 -14.42 -20.07
N VAL A 73 14.86 -14.05 -18.81
CA VAL A 73 14.37 -12.78 -18.23
C VAL A 73 15.26 -11.58 -18.61
N GLY A 74 16.54 -11.82 -18.87
CA GLY A 74 17.50 -10.76 -19.17
C GLY A 74 17.87 -9.92 -17.94
N ALA A 75 18.17 -8.63 -18.14
CA ALA A 75 18.50 -7.70 -17.06
C ALA A 75 17.24 -7.26 -16.32
N VAL A 76 17.25 -7.37 -14.98
CA VAL A 76 16.14 -7.03 -14.10
C VAL A 76 16.45 -5.72 -13.39
N ALA A 77 15.63 -4.69 -13.60
CA ALA A 77 15.75 -3.41 -12.90
C ALA A 77 15.20 -3.47 -11.47
N ALA A 78 14.04 -4.12 -11.29
CA ALA A 78 13.45 -4.31 -9.98
C ALA A 78 12.83 -5.70 -9.82
N VAL A 79 12.96 -6.26 -8.63
CA VAL A 79 12.24 -7.45 -8.16
C VAL A 79 11.26 -6.99 -7.09
N VAL A 80 9.95 -7.11 -7.36
CA VAL A 80 8.90 -6.77 -6.39
C VAL A 80 8.38 -8.06 -5.76
N VAL A 81 8.54 -8.18 -4.43
CA VAL A 81 8.16 -9.36 -3.65
C VAL A 81 6.80 -9.09 -2.99
N ALA A 82 5.76 -9.70 -3.55
CA ALA A 82 4.36 -9.51 -3.17
C ALA A 82 3.69 -10.82 -2.71
N VAL A 83 4.48 -11.75 -2.19
CA VAL A 83 3.98 -13.03 -1.67
C VAL A 83 3.49 -12.91 -0.23
N LYS A 84 2.78 -13.93 0.24
CA LYS A 84 2.40 -14.01 1.66
C LYS A 84 3.66 -14.15 2.54
N PRO A 85 3.75 -13.43 3.68
CA PRO A 85 4.94 -13.48 4.54
C PRO A 85 5.37 -14.87 5.01
N GLN A 86 4.42 -15.81 5.10
CA GLN A 86 4.66 -17.18 5.55
C GLN A 86 5.55 -17.99 4.60
N ILE A 87 5.45 -17.73 3.30
CA ILE A 87 6.26 -18.44 2.28
C ILE A 87 7.53 -17.66 1.88
N ALA A 88 7.75 -16.49 2.46
CA ALA A 88 8.92 -15.67 2.16
C ALA A 88 10.27 -16.40 2.36
N PRO A 89 10.45 -17.25 3.41
CA PRO A 89 11.70 -17.99 3.61
C PRO A 89 12.07 -18.93 2.45
N GLU A 90 11.09 -19.40 1.70
CA GLU A 90 11.32 -20.25 0.52
C GLU A 90 11.49 -19.41 -0.76
N VAL A 91 10.66 -18.38 -0.91
CA VAL A 91 10.58 -17.59 -2.15
C VAL A 91 11.76 -16.61 -2.27
N VAL A 92 12.12 -15.89 -1.20
CA VAL A 92 13.14 -14.84 -1.29
C VAL A 92 14.51 -15.36 -1.73
N PRO A 93 15.03 -16.48 -1.16
CA PRO A 93 16.29 -17.06 -1.65
C PRO A 93 16.23 -17.53 -3.12
N ALA A 94 15.08 -18.03 -3.57
CA ALA A 94 14.88 -18.47 -4.95
C ALA A 94 14.91 -17.30 -5.96
N LEU A 95 14.77 -16.06 -5.51
CA LEU A 95 14.88 -14.87 -6.34
C LEU A 95 16.32 -14.40 -6.56
N ALA A 96 17.30 -14.92 -5.78
CA ALA A 96 18.69 -14.52 -5.89
C ALA A 96 19.27 -14.56 -7.32
N PRO A 97 18.95 -15.56 -8.18
CA PRO A 97 19.43 -15.57 -9.55
C PRO A 97 18.98 -14.37 -10.41
N PHE A 98 17.91 -13.68 -10.04
CA PHE A 98 17.37 -12.52 -10.75
C PHE A 98 17.95 -11.19 -10.23
N VAL A 99 18.66 -11.21 -9.10
CA VAL A 99 19.20 -10.01 -8.45
C VAL A 99 20.66 -9.81 -8.88
N GLY A 100 20.90 -8.73 -9.61
CA GLY A 100 22.25 -8.32 -10.03
C GLY A 100 22.61 -6.95 -9.43
N GLY A 101 23.81 -6.46 -9.71
CA GLY A 101 24.31 -5.18 -9.16
C GLY A 101 23.47 -3.94 -9.49
N GLY A 102 22.67 -3.99 -10.58
CA GLY A 102 21.75 -2.91 -10.94
C GLY A 102 20.30 -3.13 -10.46
N THR A 103 20.00 -4.28 -9.84
CA THR A 103 18.64 -4.66 -9.43
C THR A 103 18.30 -4.09 -8.05
N VAL A 104 17.14 -3.46 -7.89
CA VAL A 104 16.56 -3.16 -6.58
C VAL A 104 15.50 -4.20 -6.22
N VAL A 105 15.50 -4.68 -4.98
CA VAL A 105 14.49 -5.60 -4.47
C VAL A 105 13.53 -4.84 -3.58
N VAL A 106 12.25 -4.85 -3.90
CA VAL A 106 11.17 -4.16 -3.17
C VAL A 106 10.26 -5.20 -2.53
N SER A 107 10.27 -5.31 -1.22
CA SER A 107 9.35 -6.16 -0.48
C SER A 107 8.13 -5.36 -0.02
N ILE A 108 6.94 -5.82 -0.38
CA ILE A 108 5.67 -5.30 0.15
C ILE A 108 5.05 -6.24 1.19
N MET A 109 5.83 -7.16 1.74
CA MET A 109 5.37 -8.14 2.72
C MET A 109 5.27 -7.51 4.11
N ALA A 110 4.13 -7.66 4.76
CA ALA A 110 3.98 -7.28 6.17
C ALA A 110 4.89 -8.14 7.08
N GLY A 111 5.50 -7.53 8.11
CA GLY A 111 6.28 -8.24 9.11
C GLY A 111 7.64 -8.78 8.64
N ARG A 112 8.08 -8.55 7.40
CA ARG A 112 9.40 -8.95 6.91
C ARG A 112 10.33 -7.75 6.85
N THR A 113 11.41 -7.81 7.63
CA THR A 113 12.38 -6.72 7.82
C THR A 113 13.43 -6.65 6.70
N LEU A 114 14.14 -5.53 6.61
CA LEU A 114 15.34 -5.42 5.76
C LEU A 114 16.43 -6.42 6.16
N ALA A 115 16.55 -6.72 7.46
CA ALA A 115 17.49 -7.75 7.94
C ALA A 115 17.14 -9.12 7.36
N PHE A 116 15.85 -9.56 7.45
CA PHE A 116 15.39 -10.81 6.83
C PHE A 116 15.71 -10.88 5.34
N LEU A 117 15.54 -9.79 4.61
CA LEU A 117 15.86 -9.73 3.17
C LEU A 117 17.37 -9.80 2.94
N SER A 118 18.16 -9.09 3.74
CA SER A 118 19.63 -9.10 3.65
C SER A 118 20.25 -10.47 3.91
N ASP A 119 19.69 -11.24 4.83
CA ASP A 119 20.15 -12.61 5.11
C ASP A 119 19.99 -13.52 3.89
N SER A 120 18.94 -13.32 3.11
CA SER A 120 18.66 -14.10 1.90
C SER A 120 19.32 -13.53 0.64
N LEU A 121 19.53 -12.22 0.58
CA LEU A 121 20.04 -11.48 -0.58
C LEU A 121 21.15 -10.52 -0.13
N PRO A 122 22.32 -11.04 0.30
CA PRO A 122 23.41 -10.21 0.78
C PRO A 122 23.89 -9.22 -0.29
N HIS A 123 24.22 -7.99 0.13
CA HIS A 123 24.68 -6.90 -0.73
C HIS A 123 23.65 -6.36 -1.74
N ALA A 124 22.41 -6.85 -1.76
CA ALA A 124 21.38 -6.32 -2.63
C ALA A 124 20.91 -4.92 -2.19
N ALA A 125 20.50 -4.09 -3.15
CA ALA A 125 19.75 -2.87 -2.88
C ALA A 125 18.31 -3.27 -2.48
N LEU A 126 17.95 -3.03 -1.22
CA LEU A 126 16.71 -3.51 -0.60
C LEU A 126 15.83 -2.36 -0.18
N VAL A 127 14.56 -2.45 -0.52
CA VAL A 127 13.48 -1.56 -0.06
C VAL A 127 12.39 -2.41 0.60
N ARG A 128 12.06 -2.06 1.84
CA ARG A 128 10.83 -2.54 2.49
C ARG A 128 9.75 -1.49 2.30
N ALA A 129 8.61 -1.90 1.79
CA ALA A 129 7.47 -1.03 1.54
C ALA A 129 6.20 -1.62 2.17
N MET A 130 5.32 -0.75 2.65
CA MET A 130 4.05 -1.14 3.27
C MET A 130 2.91 -0.38 2.59
N PRO A 131 2.29 -0.94 1.54
CA PRO A 131 1.09 -0.42 0.92
C PRO A 131 -0.16 -0.72 1.76
N ASN A 132 -1.29 -0.14 1.37
CA ASN A 132 -2.59 -0.47 1.94
C ASN A 132 -3.64 -0.81 0.88
N THR A 133 -4.77 -1.38 1.28
CA THR A 133 -5.77 -1.94 0.36
C THR A 133 -6.45 -0.94 -0.60
N PRO A 134 -6.57 0.39 -0.32
CA PRO A 134 -7.05 1.35 -1.31
C PRO A 134 -6.17 1.46 -2.58
N ALA A 135 -4.99 0.87 -2.58
CA ALA A 135 -4.16 0.65 -3.76
C ALA A 135 -4.94 0.04 -4.94
N ALA A 136 -5.92 -0.84 -4.65
CA ALA A 136 -6.77 -1.47 -5.67
C ALA A 136 -7.57 -0.48 -6.54
N ILE A 137 -7.72 0.77 -6.09
CA ILE A 137 -8.41 1.84 -6.81
C ILE A 137 -7.51 3.07 -7.03
N GLY A 138 -6.18 2.92 -6.92
CA GLY A 138 -5.23 4.02 -7.06
C GLY A 138 -5.29 5.07 -5.95
N ARG A 139 -5.86 4.74 -4.80
CA ARG A 139 -6.01 5.62 -3.62
C ARG A 139 -5.22 5.08 -2.41
N GLY A 140 -4.22 4.25 -2.67
CA GLY A 140 -3.34 3.74 -1.63
C GLY A 140 -2.36 4.79 -1.11
N ILE A 141 -1.73 4.45 0.01
CA ILE A 141 -0.49 5.06 0.45
C ILE A 141 0.50 3.93 0.74
N THR A 142 1.71 4.09 0.26
CA THR A 142 2.81 3.17 0.51
C THR A 142 3.91 3.89 1.26
N VAL A 143 4.32 3.38 2.41
CA VAL A 143 5.50 3.88 3.11
C VAL A 143 6.67 2.95 2.82
N ALA A 144 7.82 3.52 2.46
CA ALA A 144 9.03 2.79 2.08
C ALA A 144 10.23 3.17 2.95
N VAL A 145 11.12 2.20 3.18
CA VAL A 145 12.43 2.39 3.79
C VAL A 145 13.47 1.59 3.00
N ALA A 146 14.64 2.17 2.80
CA ALA A 146 15.72 1.58 2.02
C ALA A 146 16.92 1.21 2.91
N ASN A 147 17.69 0.18 2.51
CA ASN A 147 19.02 -0.02 3.04
C ASN A 147 20.03 0.93 2.35
N SER A 148 21.26 0.96 2.84
CA SER A 148 22.32 1.83 2.33
C SER A 148 22.84 1.48 0.93
N HIS A 149 22.44 0.36 0.35
CA HIS A 149 22.85 -0.07 -0.98
C HIS A 149 21.95 0.48 -2.10
N VAL A 150 20.80 1.08 -1.77
CA VAL A 150 19.88 1.64 -2.76
C VAL A 150 20.44 2.95 -3.32
N ALA A 151 20.74 2.93 -4.62
CA ALA A 151 21.19 4.11 -5.34
C ALA A 151 20.03 5.10 -5.63
N PRO A 152 20.32 6.39 -5.88
CA PRO A 152 19.29 7.39 -6.18
C PRO A 152 18.40 7.00 -7.37
N GLU A 153 18.97 6.42 -8.42
CA GLU A 153 18.23 5.98 -9.62
C GLU A 153 17.30 4.81 -9.32
N GLN A 154 17.74 3.88 -8.45
CA GLN A 154 16.91 2.77 -7.98
C GLN A 154 15.76 3.27 -7.11
N ARG A 155 16.02 4.25 -6.24
CA ARG A 155 14.98 4.90 -5.43
C ARG A 155 13.93 5.57 -6.33
N ALA A 156 14.36 6.32 -7.35
CA ALA A 156 13.47 6.95 -8.31
C ALA A 156 12.60 5.92 -9.07
N LEU A 157 13.18 4.77 -9.45
CA LEU A 157 12.41 3.68 -10.05
C LEU A 157 11.37 3.13 -9.08
N VAL A 158 11.74 2.92 -7.81
CA VAL A 158 10.81 2.43 -6.77
C VAL A 158 9.66 3.42 -6.56
N ASP A 159 9.94 4.73 -6.54
CA ASP A 159 8.91 5.77 -6.47
C ASP A 159 7.89 5.62 -7.59
N VAL A 160 8.33 5.47 -8.83
CA VAL A 160 7.45 5.28 -9.99
C VAL A 160 6.63 4.00 -9.85
N LEU A 161 7.27 2.88 -9.47
CA LEU A 161 6.59 1.58 -9.34
C LEU A 161 5.52 1.60 -8.25
N LEU A 162 5.78 2.23 -7.12
CA LEU A 162 4.85 2.29 -5.99
C LEU A 162 3.77 3.36 -6.19
N SER A 163 4.08 4.49 -6.83
CA SER A 163 3.11 5.56 -7.13
C SER A 163 2.02 5.14 -8.11
N ALA A 164 2.22 4.03 -8.83
CA ALA A 164 1.20 3.43 -9.69
C ALA A 164 -0.12 3.10 -8.98
N VAL A 165 -0.10 2.98 -7.65
CA VAL A 165 -1.27 2.59 -6.84
C VAL A 165 -1.63 3.62 -5.75
N GLY A 166 -0.99 4.79 -5.74
CA GLY A 166 -1.29 5.87 -4.80
C GLY A 166 -0.06 6.67 -4.36
N ALA A 167 -0.15 7.34 -3.23
CA ALA A 167 0.93 8.15 -2.67
C ALA A 167 2.09 7.28 -2.16
N VAL A 168 3.30 7.83 -2.18
CA VAL A 168 4.52 7.18 -1.65
C VAL A 168 5.19 8.12 -0.66
N GLU A 169 5.53 7.59 0.50
CA GLU A 169 6.28 8.28 1.54
C GLU A 169 7.52 7.48 1.92
N TRP A 170 8.61 8.16 2.24
CA TRP A 170 9.84 7.51 2.67
C TRP A 170 10.16 7.85 4.12
N ILE A 171 10.55 6.83 4.86
CA ILE A 171 11.08 6.98 6.21
C ILE A 171 12.57 6.59 6.26
N ALA A 172 13.31 7.17 7.18
CA ALA A 172 14.72 6.86 7.37
C ALA A 172 14.95 5.70 8.36
N ASP A 173 13.99 5.49 9.28
CA ASP A 173 14.09 4.49 10.35
C ASP A 173 13.07 3.38 10.16
N GLU A 174 13.55 2.16 9.93
CA GLU A 174 12.70 0.97 9.77
C GLU A 174 11.85 0.67 11.02
N ALA A 175 12.28 1.09 12.21
CA ALA A 175 11.52 0.88 13.46
C ALA A 175 10.14 1.55 13.45
N LEU A 176 9.91 2.54 12.57
CA LEU A 176 8.62 3.18 12.39
C LEU A 176 7.62 2.32 11.60
N MET A 177 8.07 1.28 10.88
CA MET A 177 7.21 0.47 9.99
C MET A 177 6.08 -0.25 10.72
N ASP A 178 6.24 -0.58 12.00
CA ASP A 178 5.16 -1.20 12.78
C ASP A 178 4.02 -0.23 13.05
N ALA A 179 4.35 1.03 13.37
CA ALA A 179 3.35 2.08 13.51
C ALA A 179 2.68 2.43 12.17
N VAL A 180 3.45 2.44 11.08
CA VAL A 180 2.93 2.58 9.71
C VAL A 180 1.94 1.47 9.39
N THR A 181 2.30 0.21 9.67
CA THR A 181 1.42 -0.94 9.46
C THR A 181 0.12 -0.81 10.26
N ALA A 182 0.21 -0.39 11.52
CA ALA A 182 -0.95 -0.18 12.38
C ALA A 182 -1.85 0.96 11.88
N LEU A 183 -1.27 2.09 11.48
CA LEU A 183 -2.03 3.27 11.07
C LEU A 183 -2.60 3.14 9.65
N SER A 184 -1.76 2.84 8.67
CA SER A 184 -2.16 2.85 7.25
C SER A 184 -2.48 1.46 6.70
N GLY A 185 -1.71 0.44 7.05
CA GLY A 185 -1.96 -0.94 6.61
C GLY A 185 -3.28 -1.49 7.13
N SER A 186 -3.53 -1.32 8.44
CA SER A 186 -4.77 -1.73 9.12
C SER A 186 -5.88 -0.69 9.01
N GLY A 187 -5.55 0.57 8.77
CA GLY A 187 -6.47 1.71 8.75
C GLY A 187 -7.74 1.54 7.94
N PRO A 188 -7.71 0.96 6.74
CA PRO A 188 -8.92 0.72 5.96
C PRO A 188 -9.98 -0.09 6.71
N ALA A 189 -9.57 -1.06 7.55
CA ALA A 189 -10.50 -1.84 8.37
C ALA A 189 -11.20 -0.97 9.42
N TYR A 190 -10.53 0.04 9.96
CA TYR A 190 -11.13 0.97 10.92
C TYR A 190 -12.21 1.83 10.28
N VAL A 191 -11.96 2.28 9.05
CA VAL A 191 -12.94 3.05 8.26
C VAL A 191 -14.16 2.18 7.88
N PHE A 192 -13.94 0.91 7.52
CA PHE A 192 -15.04 -0.01 7.23
C PHE A 192 -15.88 -0.29 8.48
N LEU A 193 -15.23 -0.48 9.65
CA LEU A 193 -15.94 -0.63 10.93
C LEU A 193 -16.73 0.63 11.29
N LEU A 194 -16.20 1.83 11.02
CA LEU A 194 -16.93 3.08 11.20
C LEU A 194 -18.21 3.11 10.35
N ALA A 195 -18.13 2.72 9.08
CA ALA A 195 -19.30 2.65 8.21
C ALA A 195 -20.36 1.67 8.75
N GLU A 196 -19.92 0.49 9.23
CA GLU A 196 -20.83 -0.47 9.87
C GLU A 196 -21.47 0.10 11.15
N ALA A 197 -20.69 0.77 12.00
CA ALA A 197 -21.19 1.37 13.24
C ALA A 197 -22.21 2.48 12.96
N MET A 198 -21.93 3.33 11.94
CA MET A 198 -22.86 4.36 11.48
C MET A 198 -24.19 3.76 10.98
N ALA A 199 -24.13 2.69 10.19
CA ALA A 199 -25.33 2.00 9.70
C ALA A 199 -26.17 1.42 10.86
N ARG A 200 -25.54 0.77 11.84
CA ARG A 200 -26.21 0.27 13.05
C ARG A 200 -26.82 1.40 13.87
N GLY A 201 -26.10 2.51 14.08
CA GLY A 201 -26.62 3.69 14.76
C GLY A 201 -27.82 4.32 14.05
N GLY A 202 -27.77 4.43 12.71
CA GLY A 202 -28.90 4.90 11.90
C GLY A 202 -30.14 4.02 12.03
N THR A 203 -29.94 2.70 12.04
CA THR A 203 -31.05 1.74 12.26
C THR A 203 -31.64 1.88 13.66
N ALA A 204 -30.82 2.02 14.69
CA ALA A 204 -31.26 2.26 16.05
C ALA A 204 -32.02 3.60 16.21
N ALA A 205 -31.71 4.59 15.38
CA ALA A 205 -32.41 5.87 15.31
C ALA A 205 -33.70 5.81 14.48
N GLY A 206 -34.10 4.63 13.97
CA GLY A 206 -35.37 4.41 13.28
C GLY A 206 -35.30 4.37 11.76
N LEU A 207 -34.12 4.42 11.14
CA LEU A 207 -34.03 4.27 9.69
C LEU A 207 -34.20 2.79 9.27
N PRO A 208 -34.81 2.53 8.11
CA PRO A 208 -34.79 1.19 7.52
C PRO A 208 -33.31 0.72 7.32
N PRO A 209 -32.98 -0.53 7.65
CA PRO A 209 -31.60 -1.02 7.61
C PRO A 209 -30.88 -0.81 6.27
N ALA A 210 -31.56 -1.08 5.15
CA ALA A 210 -30.98 -0.87 3.81
C ALA A 210 -30.68 0.61 3.51
N LEU A 211 -31.50 1.53 4.02
CA LEU A 211 -31.26 2.97 3.89
C LEU A 211 -30.10 3.40 4.77
N ALA A 212 -30.05 2.92 6.02
CA ALA A 212 -28.96 3.24 6.96
C ALA A 212 -27.60 2.77 6.41
N ASP A 213 -27.51 1.54 5.87
CA ASP A 213 -26.28 1.02 5.22
C ASP A 213 -25.85 1.91 4.04
N ARG A 214 -26.79 2.22 3.15
CA ARG A 214 -26.50 3.07 1.99
C ARG A 214 -26.01 4.47 2.40
N LEU A 215 -26.68 5.11 3.37
CA LEU A 215 -26.30 6.43 3.86
C LEU A 215 -24.91 6.40 4.49
N ALA A 216 -24.61 5.44 5.36
CA ALA A 216 -23.32 5.30 6.01
C ALA A 216 -22.20 5.11 4.98
N ARG A 217 -22.35 4.20 4.04
CA ARG A 217 -21.39 3.92 2.97
C ARG A 217 -21.08 5.15 2.10
N VAL A 218 -22.14 5.81 1.60
CA VAL A 218 -21.96 6.98 0.72
C VAL A 218 -21.40 8.17 1.47
N THR A 219 -21.77 8.37 2.74
CA THR A 219 -21.23 9.42 3.59
C THR A 219 -19.74 9.23 3.84
N VAL A 220 -19.31 8.02 4.24
CA VAL A 220 -17.90 7.72 4.48
C VAL A 220 -17.07 7.87 3.19
N ALA A 221 -17.56 7.33 2.06
CA ALA A 221 -16.86 7.44 0.78
C ALA A 221 -16.75 8.90 0.32
N GLY A 222 -17.83 9.69 0.43
CA GLY A 222 -17.84 11.11 0.06
C GLY A 222 -16.95 11.97 0.96
N ALA A 223 -16.96 11.72 2.27
CA ALA A 223 -16.07 12.41 3.20
C ALA A 223 -14.59 12.08 2.94
N GLY A 224 -14.27 10.83 2.63
CA GLY A 224 -12.93 10.42 2.25
C GLY A 224 -12.44 11.07 0.96
N GLU A 225 -13.30 11.18 -0.06
CA GLU A 225 -12.96 11.87 -1.31
C GLU A 225 -12.83 13.38 -1.10
N LEU A 226 -13.66 13.99 -0.25
CA LEU A 226 -13.53 15.40 0.11
C LEU A 226 -12.21 15.65 0.84
N LEU A 227 -11.83 14.78 1.80
CA LEU A 227 -10.55 14.85 2.49
C LEU A 227 -9.36 14.71 1.52
N HIS A 228 -9.47 13.83 0.53
CA HIS A 228 -8.42 13.63 -0.49
C HIS A 228 -8.23 14.85 -1.39
N ARG A 229 -9.32 15.51 -1.79
CA ARG A 229 -9.25 16.66 -2.72
C ARG A 229 -9.03 18.00 -2.07
N SER A 230 -9.35 18.12 -0.79
CA SER A 230 -9.24 19.37 -0.06
C SER A 230 -7.81 19.64 0.39
N PRO A 231 -7.30 20.88 0.27
CA PRO A 231 -6.04 21.28 0.89
C PRO A 231 -6.18 21.56 2.40
N LEU A 232 -7.41 21.53 2.94
CA LEU A 232 -7.68 21.82 4.35
C LEU A 232 -7.38 20.59 5.21
N ASP A 233 -6.89 20.82 6.41
CA ASP A 233 -6.69 19.76 7.40
C ASP A 233 -8.02 19.17 7.90
N PRO A 234 -8.01 17.94 8.45
CA PRO A 234 -9.21 17.25 8.90
C PRO A 234 -10.01 17.99 9.97
N ALA A 235 -9.34 18.75 10.87
CA ALA A 235 -10.00 19.50 11.92
C ALA A 235 -10.81 20.66 11.34
N THR A 236 -10.24 21.38 10.37
CA THR A 236 -10.93 22.45 9.65
C THR A 236 -12.12 21.90 8.86
N LEU A 237 -11.97 20.79 8.16
CA LEU A 237 -13.10 20.17 7.43
C LEU A 237 -14.23 19.78 8.40
N ARG A 238 -13.91 19.20 9.57
CA ARG A 238 -14.89 18.90 10.62
C ARG A 238 -15.60 20.16 11.12
N GLN A 239 -14.87 21.23 11.40
CA GLN A 239 -15.44 22.49 11.85
C GLN A 239 -16.40 23.10 10.82
N ASN A 240 -16.06 23.04 9.54
CA ASN A 240 -16.88 23.59 8.45
C ASN A 240 -18.26 22.95 8.33
N VAL A 241 -18.45 21.72 8.85
CA VAL A 241 -19.73 21.02 8.88
C VAL A 241 -20.39 21.00 10.26
N THR A 242 -19.89 21.83 11.20
CA THR A 242 -20.35 21.85 12.59
C THR A 242 -20.92 23.23 12.95
N SER A 243 -22.23 23.39 12.87
CA SER A 243 -22.90 24.60 13.32
C SER A 243 -23.05 24.62 14.87
N PRO A 244 -22.88 25.74 15.53
CA PRO A 244 -23.11 25.88 16.97
C PRO A 244 -24.54 25.44 17.35
N GLY A 245 -24.65 24.54 18.34
CA GLY A 245 -25.94 24.00 18.80
C GLY A 245 -26.65 23.06 17.79
N GLY A 246 -25.99 22.70 16.68
CA GLY A 246 -26.54 21.82 15.67
C GLY A 246 -26.40 20.32 16.00
N THR A 247 -27.00 19.47 15.17
CA THR A 247 -26.94 18.01 15.34
C THR A 247 -25.52 17.45 15.27
N THR A 248 -24.67 18.03 14.41
CA THR A 248 -23.25 17.64 14.32
C THR A 248 -22.50 17.98 15.62
N ALA A 249 -22.76 19.15 16.22
CA ALA A 249 -22.14 19.53 17.50
C ALA A 249 -22.49 18.53 18.61
N ALA A 250 -23.79 18.18 18.76
CA ALA A 250 -24.24 17.22 19.75
C ALA A 250 -23.62 15.82 19.55
N ALA A 251 -23.50 15.36 18.30
CA ALA A 251 -22.84 14.08 18.01
C ALA A 251 -21.34 14.12 18.35
N LEU A 252 -20.65 15.23 18.04
CA LEU A 252 -19.24 15.40 18.32
C LEU A 252 -18.93 15.49 19.83
N GLU A 253 -19.83 16.02 20.66
CA GLU A 253 -19.71 15.99 22.13
C GLU A 253 -19.55 14.55 22.63
N VAL A 254 -20.30 13.61 22.09
CA VAL A 254 -20.19 12.18 22.44
C VAL A 254 -18.89 11.57 21.90
N LEU A 255 -18.57 11.81 20.62
CA LEU A 255 -17.42 11.20 19.96
C LEU A 255 -16.07 11.75 20.46
N MET A 256 -16.05 12.98 20.96
CA MET A 256 -14.87 13.67 21.47
C MET A 256 -14.78 13.65 23.01
N ALA A 257 -15.72 12.99 23.70
CA ALA A 257 -15.66 12.81 25.15
C ALA A 257 -14.39 12.06 25.57
N GLU A 258 -14.02 12.11 26.87
CA GLU A 258 -12.80 11.47 27.41
C GLU A 258 -12.67 9.97 27.04
N GLY A 259 -13.78 9.23 26.98
CA GLY A 259 -13.83 7.83 26.52
C GLY A 259 -14.09 7.65 25.04
N GLY A 260 -14.07 8.73 24.26
CA GLY A 260 -14.53 8.77 22.88
C GLY A 260 -13.51 8.21 21.87
N LEU A 261 -13.67 8.65 20.61
CA LEU A 261 -12.97 8.09 19.45
C LEU A 261 -11.44 8.17 19.56
N GLU A 262 -10.90 9.28 20.08
CA GLU A 262 -9.44 9.47 20.18
C GLU A 262 -8.81 8.39 21.05
N ARG A 263 -9.38 8.15 22.26
CA ARG A 263 -8.88 7.12 23.17
C ARG A 263 -8.97 5.71 22.55
N LEU A 264 -10.09 5.41 21.89
CA LEU A 264 -10.27 4.12 21.21
C LEU A 264 -9.25 3.93 20.09
N MET A 265 -9.03 4.94 19.26
CA MET A 265 -8.07 4.88 18.16
C MET A 265 -6.64 4.76 18.66
N THR A 266 -6.26 5.50 19.70
CA THR A 266 -4.94 5.39 20.33
C THR A 266 -4.68 3.97 20.83
N ALA A 267 -5.64 3.37 21.53
CA ALA A 267 -5.54 2.01 22.04
C ALA A 267 -5.49 0.97 20.90
N ALA A 268 -6.32 1.13 19.87
CA ALA A 268 -6.35 0.22 18.71
C ALA A 268 -5.03 0.25 17.93
N ILE A 269 -4.49 1.44 17.64
CA ILE A 269 -3.21 1.60 16.93
C ILE A 269 -2.06 1.04 17.79
N ALA A 270 -2.04 1.26 19.09
CA ALA A 270 -1.03 0.69 19.99
C ALA A 270 -1.07 -0.85 19.99
N ALA A 271 -2.26 -1.45 20.06
CA ALA A 271 -2.43 -2.89 19.98
C ALA A 271 -1.97 -3.47 18.63
N ALA A 272 -2.33 -2.81 17.53
CA ALA A 272 -1.90 -3.21 16.18
C ALA A 272 -0.38 -3.08 15.99
N THR A 273 0.23 -2.00 16.50
CA THR A 273 1.68 -1.78 16.48
C THR A 273 2.41 -2.88 17.26
N LYS A 274 1.92 -3.21 18.46
CA LYS A 274 2.47 -4.33 19.25
C LYS A 274 2.37 -5.63 18.47
N ARG A 275 1.21 -5.93 17.89
CA ARG A 275 1.03 -7.17 17.11
C ARG A 275 1.91 -7.22 15.87
N SER A 276 2.15 -6.08 15.21
CA SER A 276 3.08 -6.01 14.07
C SER A 276 4.49 -6.43 14.47
N ARG A 277 4.99 -5.95 15.62
CA ARG A 277 6.29 -6.36 16.18
C ARG A 277 6.34 -7.86 16.49
N ASP A 278 5.29 -8.39 17.13
CA ASP A 278 5.21 -9.81 17.47
C ASP A 278 5.21 -10.72 16.22
N LEU A 279 4.82 -10.20 15.05
CA LEU A 279 4.82 -10.94 13.79
C LEU A 279 6.13 -10.84 13.01
N ALA A 280 6.95 -9.84 13.31
CA ALA A 280 8.25 -9.65 12.67
C ALA A 280 9.33 -10.62 13.20
N GLY A 281 9.12 -11.22 14.37
CA GLY A 281 9.98 -12.21 15.02
C GLY A 281 10.81 -11.61 16.11
#